data_13f7dd3f80ed4b2bd60ccd28f538160a
#
_entry.id   13f7dd3f80ed4b2bd60ccd28f538160a
#
_cell.length_a   1.000
_cell.length_b   1.000
_cell.length_c   1.000
_cell.angle_alpha   90.00
_cell.angle_beta   90.00
_cell.angle_gamma   90.00
#
_symmetry.space_group_name_H-M   'P 1'
#
loop_
_entity.id
_entity.type
_entity.pdbx_description
1 polymer ?
#
loop_
_entity_poly.entity_id
_entity_poly.type
_entity_poly.pdbx_seq_one_letter_code
_entity_poly.pdbx_strand_id
1 'polypeptide(L)'
;MKKIDLHIHTVQSVSDHPFDFSIDSLESYVINRIAITNHNLFDKKQFDMIKEKINIIVYPGIEIDLESGHLLMIFPHERINDLIIASNKLKSLIVSENDSLTLEQFKKIFPDTKDCLMI
;
A
#
# COMPACT_ATOMS: atom_id res chain seq x y z
N MET A 1 19.99 -0.42 16.36
CA MET A 1 18.54 -0.45 16.51
C MET A 1 17.87 -0.61 15.14
N LYS A 2 16.97 -1.55 15.00
CA LYS A 2 16.20 -1.70 13.76
C LYS A 2 15.03 -0.74 13.76
N LYS A 3 14.82 -0.06 12.64
CA LYS A 3 13.70 0.85 12.46
C LYS A 3 12.76 0.32 11.39
N ILE A 4 11.46 0.53 11.61
CA ILE A 4 10.39 0.09 10.70
C ILE A 4 9.53 1.29 10.37
N ASP A 5 9.25 1.52 9.09
CA ASP A 5 8.27 2.49 8.65
C ASP A 5 7.22 1.76 7.80
N LEU A 6 6.00 1.72 8.30
CA LEU A 6 4.90 0.99 7.68
C LEU A 6 3.89 1.90 6.97
N HIS A 7 4.22 3.18 6.80
CA HIS A 7 3.29 4.13 6.18
C HIS A 7 4.05 5.04 5.20
N ILE A 8 4.32 4.51 4.01
CA ILE A 8 5.04 5.25 2.96
C ILE A 8 4.18 5.31 1.70
N HIS A 9 4.01 6.50 1.17
CA HIS A 9 3.34 6.76 -0.08
C HIS A 9 4.35 7.04 -1.18
N THR A 10 4.14 6.40 -2.32
CA THR A 10 4.92 6.63 -3.54
C THR A 10 4.04 7.16 -4.67
N VAL A 11 2.73 7.12 -4.46
CA VAL A 11 1.69 7.74 -5.27
C VAL A 11 0.72 8.41 -4.31
N GLN A 12 0.38 9.68 -4.54
CA GLN A 12 -0.46 10.41 -3.59
C GLN A 12 -1.93 10.02 -3.66
N SER A 13 -2.42 9.74 -4.86
CA SER A 13 -3.78 9.29 -5.07
C SER A 13 -3.91 8.49 -6.36
N VAL A 14 -5.06 7.90 -6.60
CA VAL A 14 -5.33 7.13 -7.81
C VAL A 14 -5.29 7.99 -9.08
N SER A 15 -5.43 9.30 -8.96
CA SER A 15 -5.37 10.25 -10.07
C SER A 15 -3.98 10.84 -10.30
N ASP A 16 -3.05 10.64 -9.37
CA ASP A 16 -1.72 11.20 -9.45
C ASP A 16 -0.79 10.36 -10.32
N HIS A 17 0.21 11.03 -10.90
CA HIS A 17 1.33 10.33 -11.50
C HIS A 17 2.23 9.74 -10.41
N PRO A 18 2.98 8.66 -10.71
CA PRO A 18 3.96 8.15 -9.78
C PRO A 18 4.90 9.26 -9.30
N PHE A 19 5.03 9.34 -8.01
CA PHE A 19 5.82 10.35 -7.33
C PHE A 19 7.32 9.97 -7.43
N ASP A 20 8.18 10.96 -7.59
CA ASP A 20 9.62 10.74 -7.57
C ASP A 20 10.07 10.30 -6.18
N PHE A 21 10.32 9.01 -6.07
CA PHE A 21 10.64 8.37 -4.82
C PHE A 21 12.15 8.34 -4.62
N SER A 22 12.65 9.05 -3.61
CA SER A 22 14.07 9.08 -3.31
C SER A 22 14.48 7.87 -2.48
N ILE A 23 15.11 6.91 -3.13
CA ILE A 23 15.66 5.71 -2.48
C ILE A 23 16.79 6.10 -1.53
N ASP A 24 17.63 7.04 -1.92
CA ASP A 24 18.74 7.51 -1.08
C ASP A 24 18.25 8.10 0.24
N SER A 25 17.11 8.77 0.25
CA SER A 25 16.51 9.32 1.46
C SER A 25 16.12 8.23 2.44
N LEU A 26 15.59 7.10 1.97
CA LEU A 26 15.23 5.97 2.82
C LEU A 26 16.46 5.30 3.43
N GLU A 27 17.48 5.07 2.63
CA GLU A 27 18.70 4.41 3.09
C GLU A 27 19.45 5.26 4.12
N SER A 28 19.37 6.60 4.02
CA SER A 28 20.04 7.51 4.92
C SER A 28 19.47 7.50 6.35
N TYR A 29 18.25 7.04 6.55
CA TYR A 29 17.56 7.02 7.85
C TYR A 29 17.74 5.76 8.67
N VAL A 30 18.60 4.83 8.25
CA VAL A 30 18.81 3.55 8.94
C VAL A 30 17.51 2.78 9.17
N ILE A 31 16.61 2.83 8.19
CA ILE A 31 15.37 2.07 8.20
C ILE A 31 15.66 0.69 7.62
N ASN A 32 15.28 -0.38 8.34
CA ASN A 32 15.52 -1.75 7.92
C ASN A 32 14.34 -2.38 7.19
N ARG A 33 13.13 -1.89 7.47
CA ARG A 33 11.90 -2.43 6.90
C ARG A 33 10.94 -1.31 6.61
N ILE A 34 10.27 -1.38 5.47
CA ILE A 34 9.22 -0.44 5.10
C ILE A 34 8.02 -1.19 4.55
N ALA A 35 6.86 -0.55 4.61
CA ALA A 35 5.70 -0.96 3.84
C ALA A 35 5.28 0.22 2.96
N ILE A 36 5.04 -0.06 1.70
CA ILE A 36 4.51 0.94 0.77
C ILE A 36 2.99 0.83 0.80
N THR A 37 2.33 1.91 1.22
CA THR A 37 0.89 1.92 1.48
C THR A 37 0.24 3.12 0.81
N ASN A 38 0.17 3.09 -0.52
CA ASN A 38 -0.49 4.15 -1.28
C ASN A 38 -2.01 4.15 -1.03
N HIS A 39 -2.63 5.31 -1.18
CA HIS A 39 -4.08 5.46 -1.03
C HIS A 39 -4.84 4.67 -2.10
N ASN A 40 -5.62 3.68 -1.68
CA ASN A 40 -6.55 2.91 -2.51
C ASN A 40 -5.94 2.26 -3.75
N LEU A 41 -4.61 2.12 -3.78
CA LEU A 41 -3.89 1.64 -4.95
C LEU A 41 -2.68 0.80 -4.54
N PHE A 42 -2.52 -0.35 -5.17
CA PHE A 42 -1.27 -1.11 -5.13
C PHE A 42 -0.71 -1.19 -6.55
N ASP A 43 0.43 -0.56 -6.77
CA ASP A 43 1.14 -0.59 -8.06
C ASP A 43 2.25 -1.64 -7.98
N LYS A 44 1.97 -2.82 -8.50
CA LYS A 44 2.90 -3.96 -8.49
C LYS A 44 4.21 -3.63 -9.20
N LYS A 45 4.14 -2.92 -10.31
CA LYS A 45 5.32 -2.57 -11.12
C LYS A 45 6.24 -1.62 -10.34
N GLN A 46 5.68 -0.62 -9.71
CA GLN A 46 6.44 0.31 -8.87
C GLN A 46 7.00 -0.40 -7.63
N PHE A 47 6.20 -1.26 -7.01
CA PHE A 47 6.63 -2.06 -5.86
C PHE A 47 7.85 -2.90 -6.20
N ASP A 48 7.82 -3.62 -7.32
CA ASP A 48 8.94 -4.46 -7.75
C ASP A 48 10.18 -3.64 -8.06
N MET A 49 10.01 -2.48 -8.70
CA MET A 49 11.12 -1.58 -9.00
C MET A 49 11.81 -1.08 -7.72
N ILE A 50 11.04 -0.68 -6.73
CA ILE A 50 11.58 -0.23 -5.45
C ILE A 50 12.28 -1.38 -4.72
N LYS A 51 11.64 -2.54 -4.68
CA LYS A 51 12.19 -3.72 -4.02
C LYS A 51 13.54 -4.14 -4.59
N GLU A 52 13.72 -4.02 -5.90
CA GLU A 52 14.98 -4.34 -6.56
C GLU A 52 16.10 -3.35 -6.27
N LYS A 53 15.75 -2.07 -6.06
CA LYS A 53 16.73 -1.00 -5.96
C LYS A 53 17.21 -0.71 -4.55
N ILE A 54 16.44 -1.08 -3.53
CA ILE A 54 16.81 -0.78 -2.14
C ILE A 54 17.21 -2.04 -1.40
N ASN A 55 18.13 -1.87 -0.44
CA ASN A 55 18.71 -2.96 0.33
C ASN A 55 18.06 -3.09 1.71
N ILE A 56 16.73 -2.96 1.74
CA ILE A 56 15.93 -3.15 2.95
C ILE A 56 14.71 -4.00 2.61
N ILE A 57 14.06 -4.52 3.63
CA ILE A 57 12.86 -5.34 3.42
C ILE A 57 11.67 -4.43 3.10
N VAL A 58 10.99 -4.71 1.99
CA VAL A 58 9.82 -3.95 1.54
C VAL A 58 8.60 -4.87 1.57
N TYR A 59 7.58 -4.46 2.32
CA TYR A 59 6.30 -5.17 2.39
C TYR A 59 5.27 -4.54 1.46
N PRO A 60 4.47 -5.35 0.76
CA PRO A 60 3.35 -4.82 0.00
C PRO A 60 2.22 -4.39 0.92
N GLY A 61 1.60 -3.28 0.61
CA GLY A 61 0.52 -2.76 1.43
C GLY A 61 -0.35 -1.77 0.68
N ILE A 62 -1.35 -1.27 1.37
CA ILE A 62 -2.30 -0.31 0.82
C ILE A 62 -2.94 0.47 1.99
N GLU A 63 -3.21 1.74 1.78
CA GLU A 63 -4.02 2.53 2.69
C GLU A 63 -5.42 2.65 2.10
N ILE A 64 -6.42 2.17 2.82
CA ILE A 64 -7.81 2.20 2.38
C ILE A 64 -8.52 3.38 3.01
N ASP A 65 -9.14 4.20 2.18
CA ASP A 65 -9.99 5.30 2.63
C ASP A 65 -11.40 4.76 2.85
N LEU A 66 -11.77 4.62 4.12
CA LEU A 66 -13.13 4.26 4.53
C LEU A 66 -13.90 5.52 4.89
N GLU A 67 -15.22 5.47 4.83
CA GLU A 67 -16.06 6.57 5.29
C GLU A 67 -15.78 6.95 6.75
N SER A 68 -15.36 5.98 7.56
CA SER A 68 -15.05 6.17 8.98
C SER A 68 -13.59 6.52 9.28
N GLY A 69 -12.72 6.59 8.28
CA GLY A 69 -11.30 6.92 8.46
C GLY A 69 -10.39 6.11 7.55
N HIS A 70 -9.11 6.07 7.89
CA HIS A 70 -8.09 5.38 7.10
C HIS A 70 -7.69 4.06 7.74
N LEU A 71 -7.44 3.06 6.92
CA LEU A 71 -6.98 1.75 7.35
C LEU A 71 -5.74 1.36 6.57
N LEU A 72 -4.62 1.16 7.26
CA LEU A 72 -3.42 0.60 6.65
C LEU A 72 -3.52 -0.92 6.67
N MET A 73 -3.27 -1.55 5.53
CA MET A 73 -3.19 -3.00 5.41
C MET A 73 -1.84 -3.38 4.85
N ILE A 74 -1.11 -4.22 5.57
CA ILE A 74 0.18 -4.72 5.14
C ILE A 74 0.05 -6.22 4.94
N PHE A 75 0.41 -6.69 3.75
CA PHE A 75 0.25 -8.07 3.35
C PHE A 75 1.57 -8.83 3.46
N PRO A 76 1.54 -10.11 3.81
CA PRO A 76 2.71 -10.96 3.63
C PRO A 76 3.00 -11.12 2.13
N HIS A 77 4.27 -11.34 1.78
CA HIS A 77 4.69 -11.43 0.38
C HIS A 77 3.93 -12.53 -0.39
N GLU A 78 3.62 -13.65 0.27
CA GLU A 78 2.91 -14.77 -0.34
C GLU A 78 1.48 -14.44 -0.73
N ARG A 79 0.92 -13.34 -0.23
CA ARG A 79 -0.44 -12.89 -0.56
C ARG A 79 -0.49 -11.67 -1.48
N ILE A 80 0.61 -11.39 -2.17
CA ILE A 80 0.68 -10.21 -3.06
C ILE A 80 -0.35 -10.27 -4.19
N ASN A 81 -0.69 -11.48 -4.66
CA ASN A 81 -1.71 -11.63 -5.71
C ASN A 81 -3.10 -11.21 -5.22
N ASP A 82 -3.42 -11.49 -3.98
CA ASP A 82 -4.69 -11.04 -3.38
C ASP A 82 -4.76 -9.52 -3.33
N LEU A 83 -3.66 -8.87 -3.02
CA LEU A 83 -3.57 -7.41 -3.01
C LEU A 83 -3.73 -6.82 -4.42
N ILE A 84 -3.13 -7.45 -5.43
CA ILE A 84 -3.30 -7.04 -6.84
C ILE A 84 -4.76 -7.12 -7.25
N ILE A 85 -5.42 -8.23 -6.94
CA ILE A 85 -6.84 -8.43 -7.25
C ILE A 85 -7.71 -7.38 -6.56
N ALA A 86 -7.47 -7.13 -5.28
CA ALA A 86 -8.20 -6.13 -4.51
C ALA A 86 -8.00 -4.73 -5.09
N SER A 87 -6.77 -4.36 -5.43
CA SER A 87 -6.46 -3.07 -6.03
C SER A 87 -7.19 -2.87 -7.35
N ASN A 88 -7.29 -3.91 -8.18
CA ASN A 88 -8.02 -3.85 -9.43
C ASN A 88 -9.53 -3.65 -9.22
N LYS A 89 -10.09 -4.26 -8.18
CA LYS A 89 -11.50 -4.04 -7.81
C LYS A 89 -11.75 -2.64 -7.30
N LEU A 90 -10.79 -2.07 -6.57
CA LEU A 90 -10.90 -0.71 -6.06
C LEU A 90 -11.00 0.34 -7.17
N LYS A 91 -10.38 0.12 -8.31
CA LYS A 91 -10.37 1.07 -9.44
C LYS A 91 -11.77 1.43 -9.94
N SER A 92 -12.75 0.54 -9.78
CA SER A 92 -14.13 0.80 -10.17
C SER A 92 -14.94 1.57 -9.12
N LEU A 93 -14.50 1.56 -7.86
CA LEU A 93 -15.19 2.20 -6.74
C LEU A 93 -14.55 3.52 -6.32
N ILE A 94 -13.23 3.61 -6.42
CA ILE A 94 -12.47 4.80 -6.08
C ILE A 94 -11.90 5.40 -7.36
N VAL A 95 -12.52 6.46 -7.84
CA VAL A 95 -12.11 7.13 -9.09
C VAL A 95 -11.53 8.52 -8.83
N SER A 96 -11.72 9.07 -7.65
CA SER A 96 -11.13 10.34 -7.22
C SER A 96 -10.62 10.25 -5.79
N GLU A 97 -9.77 11.20 -5.40
CA GLU A 97 -9.22 11.27 -4.04
C GLU A 97 -10.27 11.56 -2.97
N ASN A 98 -11.46 11.97 -3.35
CA ASN A 98 -12.56 12.23 -2.41
C ASN A 98 -13.47 11.01 -2.19
N ASP A 99 -13.24 9.94 -2.95
CA ASP A 99 -14.02 8.72 -2.80
C ASP A 99 -13.52 7.88 -1.62
N SER A 100 -14.44 7.20 -0.98
CA SER A 100 -14.16 6.30 0.12
C SER A 100 -15.06 5.07 0.05
N LEU A 101 -14.69 4.01 0.76
CA LEU A 101 -15.46 2.78 0.82
C LEU A 101 -16.36 2.74 2.05
N THR A 102 -17.54 2.13 1.89
CA THR A 102 -18.29 1.65 3.04
C THR A 102 -17.65 0.40 3.62
N LEU A 103 -17.95 0.07 4.87
CA LEU A 103 -17.45 -1.15 5.48
C LEU A 103 -17.91 -2.40 4.72
N GLU A 104 -19.12 -2.40 4.18
CA GLU A 104 -19.63 -3.52 3.37
C GLU A 104 -18.82 -3.71 2.09
N GLN A 105 -18.51 -2.62 1.39
CA GLN A 105 -17.67 -2.66 0.19
C GLN A 105 -16.28 -3.18 0.53
N PHE A 106 -15.71 -2.72 1.63
CA PHE A 106 -14.41 -3.19 2.11
C PHE A 106 -14.41 -4.71 2.32
N LYS A 107 -15.41 -5.24 3.01
CA LYS A 107 -15.51 -6.69 3.27
C LYS A 107 -15.65 -7.52 2.00
N LYS A 108 -16.28 -6.98 0.96
CA LYS A 108 -16.40 -7.66 -0.34
C LYS A 108 -15.08 -7.68 -1.11
N ILE A 109 -14.30 -6.60 -1.01
CA ILE A 109 -13.01 -6.49 -1.70
C ILE A 109 -11.93 -7.30 -0.97
N PHE A 110 -11.95 -7.27 0.36
CA PHE A 110 -11.00 -7.97 1.21
C PHE A 110 -11.72 -9.02 2.08
N PRO A 111 -12.20 -10.13 1.49
CA PRO A 111 -12.95 -11.14 2.23
C PRO A 111 -12.10 -11.94 3.21
N ASP A 112 -10.79 -12.00 2.99
CA ASP A 112 -9.84 -12.72 3.84
C ASP A 112 -8.69 -11.80 4.22
N THR A 113 -8.69 -11.34 5.47
CA THR A 113 -7.64 -10.47 6.03
C THR A 113 -6.67 -11.23 6.90
N LYS A 114 -6.71 -12.56 6.88
CA LYS A 114 -5.80 -13.39 7.65
C LYS A 114 -4.35 -13.09 7.29
N ASP A 115 -3.49 -13.07 8.30
CA ASP A 115 -2.05 -12.79 8.19
C ASP A 115 -1.71 -11.39 7.68
N CYS A 116 -2.70 -10.50 7.52
CA CYS A 116 -2.45 -9.09 7.23
C CYS A 116 -2.32 -8.30 8.54
N LEU A 117 -1.37 -7.37 8.54
CA LEU A 117 -1.29 -6.39 9.61
C LEU A 117 -2.24 -5.24 9.26
N MET A 118 -3.13 -4.89 10.18
CA MET A 118 -4.10 -3.82 10.00
C MET A 118 -3.92 -2.76 11.08
N ILE A 119 -3.79 -1.53 10.65
CA ILE A 119 -3.54 -0.40 11.56
C ILE A 119 -4.58 0.69 11.37
#